data_070d1ae564ed49d52ac95f41e9d9677b
#
_entry.id   070d1ae564ed49d52ac95f41e9d9677b
#
_cell.length_a   1.000
_cell.length_b   1.000
_cell.length_c   1.000
_cell.angle_alpha   90.00
_cell.angle_beta   90.00
_cell.angle_gamma   90.00
#
_symmetry.space_group_name_H-M   'P 1'
#
loop_
_entity.id
_entity.type
_entity.pdbx_description
1 polymer ?
#
loop_
_entity_poly.entity_id
_entity_poly.type
_entity_poly.pdbx_seq_one_letter_code
_entity_poly.pdbx_strand_id
1 'polypeptide(L)'
;MQMFFYITCANIKEAKKISSVLVRKKLIACANIFNNIQSVFSWKNKVNFSKEFIIMGKTTKKRQTKIISEVKKIHSYDIPC
;
A
#
# COMPACT_ATOMS: atom_id res chain seq x y z
N MET A 1 -11.10 3.01 16.89
CA MET A 1 -10.08 1.96 16.88
C MET A 1 -9.05 2.25 15.81
N GLN A 2 -7.78 2.19 16.17
CA GLN A 2 -6.70 2.37 15.20
C GLN A 2 -6.34 1.05 14.54
N MET A 3 -6.00 1.12 13.27
CA MET A 3 -5.61 -0.03 12.49
C MET A 3 -4.32 0.28 11.74
N PHE A 4 -3.48 -0.74 11.59
CA PHE A 4 -2.36 -0.66 10.67
C PHE A 4 -2.79 -1.18 9.32
N PHE A 5 -2.21 -0.62 8.29
CA PHE A 5 -2.38 -1.15 6.95
C PHE A 5 -1.05 -1.13 6.22
N TYR A 6 -0.94 -1.94 5.20
CA TYR A 6 0.18 -1.80 4.27
C TYR A 6 -0.30 -2.02 2.85
N ILE A 7 0.41 -1.40 1.93
CA ILE A 7 0.10 -1.45 0.51
C ILE A 7 1.38 -1.76 -0.23
N THR A 8 1.35 -2.78 -1.09
CA THR A 8 2.50 -3.10 -1.93
C THR A 8 2.42 -2.31 -3.22
N CYS A 9 3.54 -1.74 -3.64
CA CYS A 9 3.64 -0.92 -4.84
C CYS A 9 4.76 -1.41 -5.74
N ALA A 10 4.59 -1.19 -7.04
CA ALA A 10 5.57 -1.66 -8.03
C ALA A 10 6.84 -0.82 -8.05
N ASN A 11 6.74 0.46 -7.69
CA ASN A 11 7.89 1.37 -7.73
C ASN A 11 7.73 2.48 -6.70
N ILE A 12 8.83 3.19 -6.47
CA ILE A 12 8.86 4.24 -5.46
C ILE A 12 7.96 5.44 -5.84
N LYS A 13 7.86 5.72 -7.11
CA LYS A 13 7.04 6.83 -7.57
C LYS A 13 5.57 6.61 -7.24
N GLU A 14 5.09 5.39 -7.44
CA GLU A 14 3.73 5.02 -7.12
C GLU A 14 3.51 5.09 -5.60
N ALA A 15 4.46 4.58 -4.82
CA ALA A 15 4.36 4.62 -3.36
C ALA A 15 4.26 6.06 -2.85
N LYS A 16 5.07 6.96 -3.40
CA LYS A 16 5.02 8.37 -3.01
C LYS A 16 3.72 9.02 -3.41
N LYS A 17 3.22 8.70 -4.59
CA LYS A 17 1.95 9.26 -5.06
C LYS A 17 0.78 8.85 -4.18
N ILE A 18 0.67 7.55 -3.92
CA ILE A 18 -0.41 7.02 -3.08
C ILE A 18 -0.33 7.61 -1.67
N SER A 19 0.86 7.59 -1.07
CA SER A 19 1.04 8.13 0.28
C SER A 19 0.65 9.60 0.34
N SER A 20 1.06 10.40 -0.64
CA SER A 20 0.77 11.83 -0.68
C SER A 20 -0.74 12.08 -0.78
N VAL A 21 -1.43 11.32 -1.61
CA VAL A 21 -2.88 11.47 -1.76
C VAL A 21 -3.60 11.14 -0.46
N LEU A 22 -3.22 10.05 0.19
CA LEU A 22 -3.87 9.64 1.44
C LEU A 22 -3.65 10.63 2.57
N VAL A 23 -2.44 11.18 2.67
CA VAL A 23 -2.14 12.19 3.69
C VAL A 23 -2.87 13.49 3.38
N ARG A 24 -2.83 13.92 2.13
CA ARG A 24 -3.47 15.17 1.70
C ARG A 24 -4.97 15.14 1.95
N LYS A 25 -5.60 14.01 1.72
CA LYS A 25 -7.03 13.84 1.95
C LYS A 25 -7.37 13.55 3.40
N LYS A 26 -6.36 13.57 4.27
CA LYS A 26 -6.52 13.35 5.71
C LYS A 26 -7.13 11.99 6.06
N LEU A 27 -6.91 11.01 5.20
CA LEU A 27 -7.34 9.64 5.48
C LEU A 27 -6.37 8.93 6.40
N ILE A 28 -5.11 9.35 6.39
CA ILE A 28 -4.07 8.90 7.29
C ILE A 28 -3.28 10.11 7.77
N ALA A 29 -2.70 10.01 8.97
CA ALA A 29 -1.87 11.09 9.50
C ALA A 29 -0.47 11.06 8.91
N CYS A 30 0.10 9.86 8.77
CA CYS A 30 1.42 9.70 8.21
C CYS A 30 1.56 8.30 7.60
N ALA A 31 2.55 8.17 6.74
CA ALA A 31 2.87 6.89 6.11
C ALA A 31 4.38 6.71 6.10
N ASN A 32 4.81 5.47 6.18
CA ASN A 32 6.21 5.10 6.03
C ASN A 32 6.34 4.27 4.76
N ILE A 33 7.36 4.57 3.97
CA ILE A 33 7.62 3.86 2.73
C ILE A 33 8.88 3.03 2.92
N PHE A 34 8.76 1.73 2.72
CA PHE A 34 9.88 0.80 2.79
C PHE A 34 10.29 0.41 1.38
N ASN A 35 11.58 0.59 1.09
CA ASN A 35 12.15 0.26 -0.22
C ASN A 35 12.77 -1.12 -0.19
N ASN A 36 12.93 -1.70 -1.37
CA ASN A 36 13.70 -2.93 -1.57
C ASN A 36 13.20 -4.11 -0.75
N ILE A 37 11.89 -4.22 -0.61
CA ILE A 37 11.30 -5.40 0.04
C ILE A 37 11.24 -6.52 -0.98
N GLN A 38 11.74 -7.69 -0.60
CA GLN A 38 11.58 -8.87 -1.44
C GLN A 38 10.38 -9.67 -0.95
N SER A 39 9.41 -9.81 -1.83
CA SER A 39 8.24 -10.64 -1.55
C SER A 39 8.49 -12.02 -2.11
N VAL A 40 8.18 -13.03 -1.31
CA VAL A 40 8.34 -14.43 -1.68
C VAL A 40 6.94 -15.04 -1.74
N PHE A 41 6.60 -15.63 -2.86
CA PHE A 41 5.24 -16.14 -3.03
C PHE A 41 5.22 -17.37 -3.94
N SER A 42 4.14 -18.13 -3.82
CA SER A 42 3.92 -19.30 -4.64
C SER A 42 3.08 -18.93 -5.86
N TRP A 43 3.55 -19.32 -7.03
CA TRP A 43 2.84 -19.09 -8.29
C TRP A 43 3.12 -20.26 -9.23
N LYS A 44 2.07 -20.89 -9.70
CA LYS A 44 2.20 -22.06 -10.60
C LYS A 44 3.11 -23.14 -10.03
N ASN A 45 2.92 -23.44 -8.74
CA ASN A 45 3.68 -24.45 -8.00
C ASN A 45 5.18 -24.17 -7.89
N LYS A 46 5.56 -22.93 -8.05
CA LYS A 46 6.95 -22.49 -7.91
C LYS A 46 7.06 -21.37 -6.90
N VAL A 47 8.19 -21.29 -6.23
CA VAL A 47 8.51 -20.18 -5.36
C VAL A 47 9.05 -19.06 -6.23
N ASN A 48 8.44 -17.89 -6.13
CA ASN A 48 8.81 -16.71 -6.91
C ASN A 48 9.21 -15.57 -5.98
N PHE A 49 10.00 -14.66 -6.51
CA PHE A 49 10.47 -13.49 -5.79
C PHE A 49 10.10 -12.26 -6.57
N SER A 50 9.71 -11.21 -5.85
CA SER A 50 9.40 -9.93 -6.46
C SER A 50 9.93 -8.81 -5.58
N LYS A 51 10.49 -7.80 -6.21
CA LYS A 51 10.97 -6.62 -5.50
C LYS A 51 9.84 -5.62 -5.41
N GLU A 52 9.54 -5.20 -4.19
CA GLU A 52 8.40 -4.33 -3.98
C GLU A 52 8.73 -3.18 -3.04
N PHE A 53 7.85 -2.20 -3.07
CA PHE A 53 7.88 -1.04 -2.18
C PHE A 53 6.61 -1.11 -1.35
N ILE A 54 6.75 -0.85 -0.06
CA ILE A 54 5.62 -1.01 0.86
C ILE A 54 5.32 0.31 1.55
N ILE A 55 4.05 0.69 1.55
CA ILE A 55 3.56 1.81 2.34
C ILE A 55 2.95 1.22 3.60
N MET A 56 3.39 1.69 4.77
CA MET A 56 2.74 1.34 6.03
C MET A 56 2.19 2.59 6.68
N GLY A 57 1.01 2.47 7.27
CA GLY A 57 0.41 3.60 7.94
C GLY A 57 -0.61 3.16 8.96
N LYS A 58 -1.14 4.16 9.67
CA LYS A 58 -2.19 3.96 10.65
C LYS A 58 -3.44 4.68 10.21
N THR A 59 -4.58 4.06 10.45
CA THR A 59 -5.86 4.66 10.17
C THR A 59 -6.91 4.14 11.16
N THR A 60 -8.14 4.54 10.97
CA THR A 60 -9.26 4.05 11.75
C THR A 60 -10.15 3.19 10.88
N LYS A 61 -10.93 2.32 11.51
CA LYS A 61 -11.86 1.48 10.78
C LYS A 61 -12.83 2.28 9.92
N LYS A 62 -13.22 3.46 10.39
CA LYS A 62 -14.13 4.34 9.66
C LYS A 62 -13.55 4.77 8.31
N ARG A 63 -12.24 4.93 8.23
CA ARG A 63 -11.60 5.44 7.02
C ARG A 63 -11.15 4.35 6.07
N GLN A 64 -11.22 3.10 6.50
CA GLN A 64 -10.75 1.96 5.72
C GLN A 64 -11.38 1.90 4.33
N THR A 65 -12.69 2.04 4.25
CA THR A 65 -13.40 1.98 2.97
C THR A 65 -12.96 3.08 2.02
N LYS A 66 -12.77 4.29 2.54
CA LYS A 66 -12.31 5.41 1.72
C LYS A 66 -10.89 5.22 1.25
N ILE A 67 -10.02 4.67 2.11
CA ILE A 67 -8.64 4.38 1.73
C ILE A 67 -8.62 3.37 0.59
N ILE A 68 -9.35 2.29 0.71
CA ILE A 68 -9.42 1.27 -0.33
C ILE A 68 -9.91 1.88 -1.64
N SER A 69 -10.95 2.70 -1.59
CA SER A 69 -11.50 3.35 -2.76
C SER A 69 -10.47 4.26 -3.45
N GLU A 70 -9.76 5.08 -2.68
CA GLU A 70 -8.76 5.97 -3.24
C GLU A 70 -7.57 5.22 -3.83
N VAL A 71 -7.12 4.17 -3.13
CA VAL A 71 -6.00 3.37 -3.60
C VAL A 71 -6.33 2.67 -4.90
N LYS A 72 -7.54 2.14 -5.04
CA LYS A 72 -7.96 1.47 -6.27
C LYS A 72 -7.93 2.39 -7.48
N LYS A 73 -8.13 3.68 -7.29
CA LYS A 73 -8.12 4.65 -8.39
C LYS A 73 -6.74 4.88 -8.97
N ILE A 74 -5.70 4.71 -8.17
CA ILE A 74 -4.34 5.09 -8.54
C ILE A 74 -3.32 3.98 -8.45
N HIS A 75 -3.71 2.83 -7.92
CA HIS A 75 -2.79 1.70 -7.69
C HIS A 75 -2.69 0.84 -8.94
N SER A 76 -1.49 0.40 -9.27
CA SER A 76 -1.26 -0.46 -10.44
C SER A 76 -1.59 -1.92 -10.19
N TYR A 77 -1.66 -2.35 -8.93
CA TYR A 77 -2.03 -3.71 -8.56
C TYR A 77 -3.53 -3.82 -8.41
N ASP A 78 -4.07 -4.98 -8.70
CA ASP A 78 -5.52 -5.18 -8.62
C ASP A 78 -6.05 -5.10 -7.21
N ILE A 79 -5.30 -5.64 -6.25
CA ILE A 79 -5.76 -5.75 -4.87
C ILE A 79 -4.68 -5.27 -3.91
N PRO A 80 -4.87 -4.11 -3.29
CA PRO A 80 -3.99 -3.67 -2.21
C PRO A 80 -4.26 -4.52 -0.97
N CYS A 81 -3.23 -4.80 -0.25
CA CYS A 81 -3.36 -5.56 0.99
C CYS A 81 -3.75 -4.71 2.17
#